data_f78782b41c3d60711c9abdc5be639b1d
#
_entry.id   f78782b41c3d60711c9abdc5be639b1d
#
_cell.length_a   1.000
_cell.length_b   1.000
_cell.length_c   1.000
_cell.angle_alpha   90.00
_cell.angle_beta   90.00
_cell.angle_gamma   90.00
#
_symmetry.space_group_name_H-M   'P 1'
#
loop_
_entity.id
_entity.type
_entity.pdbx_description
1 polymer ?
#
loop_
_entity_poly.entity_id
_entity_poly.type
_entity_poly.pdbx_seq_one_letter_code
_entity_poly.pdbx_strand_id
1 'polypeptide(L)'
;MKELKKPERIYIEDFDIYVKPRLLDAEIQKICNNVIKFKTWAEREKTINLMTFIYATEIADKEDEINALNYDLMSECGVFEKIKETVVNSGDVYKAVAFSESTLLALSQIADNLPEMLEPIKEVLKRHGRLTEE
;
A
#
# COMPACT_ATOMS: atom_id res chain seq x y z
N MET A 1 -27.66 16.76 7.00
CA MET A 1 -26.49 16.07 7.59
C MET A 1 -25.72 17.08 8.42
N LYS A 2 -25.30 16.69 9.61
CA LYS A 2 -24.40 17.53 10.40
C LYS A 2 -23.10 17.73 9.64
N GLU A 3 -22.48 18.90 9.83
CA GLU A 3 -21.14 19.16 9.34
C GLU A 3 -20.16 18.15 9.97
N LEU A 4 -19.37 17.49 9.12
CA LEU A 4 -18.41 16.49 9.56
C LEU A 4 -17.06 17.16 9.83
N LYS A 5 -16.45 16.80 10.94
CA LYS A 5 -15.11 17.25 11.29
C LYS A 5 -14.10 16.13 11.07
N LYS A 6 -12.92 16.51 10.60
CA LYS A 6 -11.81 15.53 10.52
C LYS A 6 -11.47 15.04 11.91
N PRO A 7 -11.19 13.72 12.08
CA PRO A 7 -10.68 13.21 13.34
C PRO A 7 -9.38 13.90 13.76
N GLU A 8 -9.20 14.06 15.04
CA GLU A 8 -7.96 14.62 15.57
C GLU A 8 -6.80 13.66 15.31
N ARG A 9 -5.62 14.22 15.04
CA ARG A 9 -4.40 13.43 14.92
C ARG A 9 -3.99 12.89 16.26
N ILE A 10 -3.37 11.71 16.22
CA ILE A 10 -2.87 11.01 17.41
C ILE A 10 -1.39 11.31 17.53
N TYR A 11 -0.98 11.77 18.72
CA TYR A 11 0.43 12.00 19.02
C TYR A 11 1.07 10.71 19.51
N ILE A 12 2.16 10.30 18.89
CA ILE A 12 2.99 9.18 19.32
C ILE A 12 4.21 9.73 20.01
N GLU A 13 4.20 9.67 21.33
CA GLU A 13 5.24 10.27 22.18
C GLU A 13 6.62 9.66 21.92
N ASP A 14 6.69 8.34 21.73
CA ASP A 14 7.95 7.61 21.55
C ASP A 14 8.78 8.16 20.37
N PHE A 15 8.14 8.71 19.36
CA PHE A 15 8.79 9.18 18.14
C PHE A 15 8.53 10.66 17.85
N ASP A 16 7.82 11.36 18.74
CA ASP A 16 7.44 12.78 18.57
C ASP A 16 6.82 13.04 17.19
N ILE A 17 5.82 12.25 16.84
CA ILE A 17 5.10 12.39 15.56
C ILE A 17 3.59 12.40 15.77
N TYR A 18 2.90 13.09 14.87
CA TYR A 18 1.44 13.08 14.79
C TYR A 18 1.01 12.22 13.61
N VAL A 19 0.01 11.36 13.82
CA VAL A 19 -0.53 10.52 12.76
C VAL A 19 -2.05 10.66 12.70
N LYS A 20 -2.60 10.57 11.52
CA LYS A 20 -4.06 10.47 11.39
C LYS A 20 -4.51 9.05 11.73
N PRO A 21 -5.71 8.90 12.33
CA PRO A 21 -6.16 7.59 12.82
C PRO A 21 -6.59 6.61 11.73
N ARG A 22 -6.83 7.09 10.51
CA ARG A 22 -7.28 6.27 9.39
C ARG A 22 -6.64 6.73 8.08
N LEU A 23 -6.35 5.75 7.21
CA LEU A 23 -6.01 6.02 5.82
C LEU A 23 -7.29 6.26 5.01
N LEU A 24 -7.20 7.10 4.00
CA LEU A 24 -8.27 7.28 3.02
C LEU A 24 -8.27 6.09 2.06
N ASP A 25 -9.43 5.76 1.50
CA ASP A 25 -9.53 4.68 0.50
C ASP A 25 -8.62 4.93 -0.69
N ALA A 26 -8.52 6.17 -1.14
CA ALA A 26 -7.61 6.54 -2.22
C ALA A 26 -6.13 6.27 -1.86
N GLU A 27 -5.75 6.47 -0.61
CA GLU A 27 -4.40 6.19 -0.13
C GLU A 27 -4.13 4.69 -0.09
N ILE A 28 -5.08 3.91 0.42
CA ILE A 28 -5.00 2.44 0.43
C ILE A 28 -4.81 1.92 -1.00
N GLN A 29 -5.58 2.46 -1.96
CA GLN A 29 -5.49 2.05 -3.36
C GLN A 29 -4.13 2.41 -3.97
N LYS A 30 -3.59 3.59 -3.66
CA LYS A 30 -2.26 3.99 -4.13
C LYS A 30 -1.16 3.08 -3.57
N ILE A 31 -1.24 2.72 -2.30
CA ILE A 31 -0.31 1.79 -1.68
C ILE A 31 -0.40 0.43 -2.38
N CYS A 32 -1.60 -0.10 -2.53
CA CYS A 32 -1.86 -1.38 -3.20
C CYS A 32 -1.27 -1.40 -4.62
N ASN A 33 -1.53 -0.37 -5.41
CA ASN A 33 -1.04 -0.26 -6.78
C ASN A 33 0.49 -0.29 -6.88
N ASN A 34 1.17 0.24 -5.88
CA ASN A 34 2.63 0.18 -5.83
C ASN A 34 3.14 -1.18 -5.33
N VAL A 35 2.46 -1.77 -4.36
CA VAL A 35 2.87 -3.03 -3.74
C VAL A 35 2.79 -4.21 -4.70
N ILE A 36 1.72 -4.30 -5.49
CA ILE A 36 1.52 -5.42 -6.41
C ILE A 36 2.55 -5.50 -7.54
N LYS A 37 3.32 -4.44 -7.77
CA LYS A 37 4.42 -4.43 -8.74
C LYS A 37 5.60 -5.29 -8.31
N PHE A 38 5.75 -5.52 -7.00
CA PHE A 38 6.86 -6.30 -6.45
C PHE A 38 6.48 -7.78 -6.36
N LYS A 39 7.46 -8.64 -6.60
CA LYS A 39 7.26 -10.10 -6.59
C LYS A 39 7.52 -10.73 -5.23
N THR A 40 8.39 -10.14 -4.42
CA THR A 40 8.74 -10.69 -3.11
C THR A 40 7.96 -10.03 -2.00
N TRP A 41 7.64 -10.80 -0.95
CA TRP A 41 6.98 -10.24 0.23
C TRP A 41 7.86 -9.28 1.00
N ALA A 42 9.18 -9.46 0.97
CA ALA A 42 10.10 -8.54 1.61
C ALA A 42 9.99 -7.13 1.02
N GLU A 43 9.98 -7.03 -0.31
CA GLU A 43 9.81 -5.74 -1.00
C GLU A 43 8.42 -5.15 -0.77
N ARG A 44 7.38 -5.99 -0.78
CA ARG A 44 6.00 -5.58 -0.54
C ARG A 44 5.82 -5.02 0.87
N GLU A 45 6.34 -5.72 1.87
CA GLU A 45 6.27 -5.29 3.27
C GLU A 45 6.98 -3.96 3.49
N LYS A 46 8.16 -3.80 2.92
CA LYS A 46 8.89 -2.53 2.96
C LYS A 46 8.07 -1.38 2.37
N THR A 47 7.47 -1.60 1.22
CA THR A 47 6.65 -0.60 0.53
C THR A 47 5.40 -0.26 1.35
N ILE A 48 4.71 -1.27 1.89
CA ILE A 48 3.55 -1.06 2.76
C ILE A 48 3.93 -0.22 3.97
N ASN A 49 5.00 -0.58 4.64
CA ASN A 49 5.47 0.13 5.84
C ASN A 49 5.78 1.60 5.55
N LEU A 50 6.57 1.86 4.51
CA LEU A 50 6.95 3.23 4.15
C LEU A 50 5.77 4.06 3.70
N MET A 51 4.93 3.53 2.81
CA MET A 51 3.81 4.30 2.27
C MET A 51 2.74 4.53 3.34
N THR A 52 2.48 3.55 4.19
CA THR A 52 1.55 3.74 5.32
C THR A 52 2.05 4.85 6.24
N PHE A 53 3.32 4.85 6.58
CA PHE A 53 3.94 5.92 7.37
C PHE A 53 3.78 7.27 6.68
N ILE A 54 4.12 7.37 5.40
CA ILE A 54 4.08 8.62 4.63
C ILE A 54 2.67 9.20 4.61
N TYR A 55 1.66 8.38 4.36
CA TYR A 55 0.27 8.85 4.34
C TYR A 55 -0.27 9.14 5.74
N ALA A 56 0.06 8.32 6.73
CA ALA A 56 -0.42 8.52 8.10
C ALA A 56 0.15 9.79 8.73
N THR A 57 1.41 10.12 8.44
CA THR A 57 2.06 11.34 8.93
C THR A 57 1.82 12.54 8.00
N GLU A 58 1.16 12.32 6.88
CA GLU A 58 0.79 13.37 5.91
C GLU A 58 1.99 14.10 5.29
N ILE A 59 3.07 13.40 5.06
CA ILE A 59 4.27 13.95 4.42
C ILE A 59 4.38 13.59 2.92
N ALA A 60 3.29 13.08 2.32
CA ALA A 60 3.30 12.58 0.94
C ALA A 60 3.75 13.63 -0.09
N ASP A 61 3.49 14.91 0.17
CA ASP A 61 3.89 16.04 -0.68
C ASP A 61 5.16 16.75 -0.18
N LYS A 62 5.82 16.22 0.84
CA LYS A 62 7.02 16.80 1.46
C LYS A 62 8.23 15.95 1.11
N GLU A 63 8.77 16.17 -0.10
CA GLU A 63 9.86 15.37 -0.65
C GLU A 63 11.10 15.35 0.26
N ASP A 64 11.46 16.47 0.84
CA ASP A 64 12.63 16.55 1.73
C ASP A 64 12.45 15.69 2.98
N GLU A 65 11.25 15.65 3.55
CA GLU A 65 10.96 14.80 4.71
C GLU A 65 10.97 13.33 4.33
N ILE A 66 10.43 12.97 3.16
CA ILE A 66 10.44 11.60 2.66
C ILE A 66 11.89 11.13 2.44
N ASN A 67 12.73 11.96 1.81
CA ASN A 67 14.12 11.63 1.52
C ASN A 67 14.99 11.50 2.78
N ALA A 68 14.56 12.10 3.89
CA ALA A 68 15.24 11.98 5.17
C ALA A 68 14.91 10.69 5.94
N LEU A 69 13.94 9.90 5.48
CA LEU A 69 13.54 8.66 6.15
C LEU A 69 14.63 7.60 6.03
N ASN A 70 14.93 6.94 7.14
CA ASN A 70 15.84 5.81 7.19
C ASN A 70 15.04 4.56 7.57
N TYR A 71 14.72 3.74 6.58
CA TYR A 71 13.87 2.56 6.74
C TYR A 71 14.42 1.60 7.80
N ASP A 72 15.69 1.27 7.72
CA ASP A 72 16.28 0.27 8.62
C ASP A 72 16.25 0.74 10.07
N LEU A 73 16.60 2.00 10.31
CA LEU A 73 16.54 2.58 11.64
C LEU A 73 15.11 2.65 12.18
N MET A 74 14.17 3.07 11.34
CA MET A 74 12.76 3.13 11.71
C MET A 74 12.21 1.75 12.05
N SER A 75 12.57 0.74 11.25
CA SER A 75 12.18 -0.65 11.48
C SER A 75 12.77 -1.17 12.80
N GLU A 76 14.04 -0.92 13.04
CA GLU A 76 14.75 -1.33 14.25
C GLU A 76 14.15 -0.70 15.51
N CYS A 77 13.71 0.56 15.42
CA CYS A 77 13.08 1.27 16.53
C CYS A 77 11.59 0.96 16.70
N GLY A 78 10.99 0.13 15.87
CA GLY A 78 9.58 -0.26 15.99
C GLY A 78 8.58 0.79 15.50
N VAL A 79 9.01 1.74 14.67
CA VAL A 79 8.14 2.81 14.17
C VAL A 79 6.96 2.25 13.38
N PHE A 80 7.22 1.30 12.47
CA PHE A 80 6.17 0.76 11.60
C PHE A 80 5.12 -0.05 12.35
N GLU A 81 5.55 -0.81 13.36
CA GLU A 81 4.60 -1.54 14.23
C GLU A 81 3.70 -0.58 14.98
N LYS A 82 4.28 0.50 15.50
CA LYS A 82 3.51 1.52 16.22
C LYS A 82 2.51 2.24 15.31
N ILE A 83 2.90 2.55 14.09
CA ILE A 83 2.01 3.13 13.08
C ILE A 83 0.86 2.18 12.76
N LYS A 84 1.13 0.90 12.55
CA LYS A 84 0.08 -0.11 12.26
C LYS A 84 -0.91 -0.28 13.41
N GLU A 85 -0.44 -0.21 14.65
CA GLU A 85 -1.32 -0.26 15.82
C GLU A 85 -2.19 0.99 15.94
N THR A 86 -1.65 2.14 15.59
CA THR A 86 -2.30 3.44 15.77
C THR A 86 -3.31 3.72 14.66
N VAL A 87 -3.00 3.37 13.42
CA VAL A 87 -3.87 3.55 12.26
C VAL A 87 -4.86 2.39 12.19
N VAL A 88 -6.12 2.65 12.52
CA VAL A 88 -7.12 1.59 12.75
C VAL A 88 -7.43 0.74 11.52
N ASN A 89 -7.26 1.28 10.31
CA ASN A 89 -7.49 0.56 9.07
C ASN A 89 -6.22 0.18 8.30
N SER A 90 -5.09 0.14 8.98
CA SER A 90 -3.83 -0.26 8.35
C SER A 90 -3.88 -1.68 7.75
N GLY A 91 -4.63 -2.58 8.37
CA GLY A 91 -4.84 -3.95 7.87
C GLY A 91 -5.58 -4.01 6.53
N ASP A 92 -6.35 -2.98 6.17
CA ASP A 92 -7.07 -2.93 4.90
C ASP A 92 -6.14 -2.87 3.69
N VAL A 93 -4.90 -2.37 3.88
CA VAL A 93 -3.88 -2.39 2.83
C VAL A 93 -3.55 -3.83 2.43
N TYR A 94 -3.34 -4.71 3.41
CA TYR A 94 -3.04 -6.14 3.17
C TYR A 94 -4.21 -6.84 2.50
N LYS A 95 -5.44 -6.53 2.91
CA LYS A 95 -6.65 -7.08 2.28
C LYS A 95 -6.78 -6.63 0.83
N ALA A 96 -6.49 -5.37 0.54
CA ALA A 96 -6.53 -4.85 -0.82
C ALA A 96 -5.49 -5.52 -1.71
N VAL A 97 -4.28 -5.74 -1.21
CA VAL A 97 -3.22 -6.45 -1.94
C VAL A 97 -3.64 -7.89 -2.22
N ALA A 98 -4.14 -8.60 -1.21
CA ALA A 98 -4.58 -9.99 -1.37
C ALA A 98 -5.73 -10.11 -2.39
N PHE A 99 -6.70 -9.19 -2.35
CA PHE A 99 -7.80 -9.15 -3.32
C PHE A 99 -7.29 -8.91 -4.74
N SER A 100 -6.38 -7.95 -4.93
CA SER A 100 -5.81 -7.64 -6.24
C SER A 100 -5.02 -8.82 -6.80
N GLU A 101 -4.25 -9.53 -5.97
CA GLU A 101 -3.52 -10.73 -6.37
C GLU A 101 -4.48 -11.83 -6.84
N SER A 102 -5.53 -12.08 -6.08
CA SER A 102 -6.52 -13.10 -6.43
C SER A 102 -7.23 -12.76 -7.74
N THR A 103 -7.56 -11.49 -7.95
CA THR A 103 -8.20 -11.02 -9.19
C THR A 103 -7.28 -11.20 -10.40
N LEU A 104 -6.01 -10.80 -10.28
CA LEU A 104 -5.04 -10.97 -11.36
C LEU A 104 -4.79 -12.43 -11.69
N LEU A 105 -4.74 -13.30 -10.67
CA LEU A 105 -4.60 -14.74 -10.88
C LEU A 105 -5.81 -15.33 -11.61
N ALA A 106 -7.01 -14.94 -11.22
CA ALA A 106 -8.24 -15.39 -11.88
C ALA A 106 -8.29 -14.96 -13.36
N LEU A 107 -7.92 -13.69 -13.63
CA LEU A 107 -7.84 -13.17 -15.01
C LEU A 107 -6.78 -13.91 -15.82
N SER A 108 -5.64 -14.26 -15.22
CA SER A 108 -4.59 -15.05 -15.86
C SER A 108 -5.10 -16.42 -16.30
N GLN A 109 -5.83 -17.11 -15.42
CA GLN A 109 -6.41 -18.43 -15.72
C GLN A 109 -7.45 -18.36 -16.85
N ILE A 110 -8.29 -17.32 -16.85
CA ILE A 110 -9.27 -17.08 -17.93
C ILE A 110 -8.54 -16.80 -19.26
N ALA A 111 -7.53 -15.95 -19.24
CA ALA A 111 -6.75 -15.58 -20.41
C ALA A 111 -6.03 -16.78 -21.04
N ASP A 112 -5.53 -17.72 -20.24
CA ASP A 112 -4.87 -18.93 -20.70
C ASP A 112 -5.84 -19.86 -21.45
N ASN A 113 -7.12 -19.85 -21.04
CA ASN A 113 -8.16 -20.70 -21.64
C ASN A 113 -8.84 -20.08 -22.86
N LEU A 114 -8.83 -18.75 -23.01
CA LEU A 114 -9.51 -18.01 -24.08
C LEU A 114 -8.58 -16.93 -24.67
N PRO A 115 -7.45 -17.31 -25.27
CA PRO A 115 -6.36 -16.37 -25.58
C PRO A 115 -6.70 -15.25 -26.55
N GLU A 116 -7.49 -15.52 -27.61
CA GLU A 116 -7.70 -14.54 -28.68
C GLU A 116 -8.65 -13.40 -28.30
N MET A 117 -9.64 -13.68 -27.46
CA MET A 117 -10.66 -12.70 -27.06
C MET A 117 -10.22 -11.82 -25.91
N LEU A 118 -9.08 -12.11 -25.28
CA LEU A 118 -8.66 -11.51 -24.03
C LEU A 118 -7.32 -10.77 -24.11
N GLU A 119 -6.92 -10.32 -25.30
CA GLU A 119 -5.66 -9.58 -25.48
C GLU A 119 -5.53 -8.35 -24.57
N PRO A 120 -6.57 -7.51 -24.39
CA PRO A 120 -6.46 -6.39 -23.46
C PRO A 120 -6.20 -6.83 -22.01
N ILE A 121 -6.81 -7.95 -21.59
CA ILE A 121 -6.59 -8.51 -20.25
C ILE A 121 -5.16 -9.04 -20.12
N LYS A 122 -4.67 -9.76 -21.12
CA LYS A 122 -3.29 -10.24 -21.16
C LYS A 122 -2.28 -9.11 -21.06
N GLU A 123 -2.55 -7.99 -21.75
CA GLU A 123 -1.69 -6.83 -21.72
C GLU A 123 -1.57 -6.24 -20.30
N VAL A 124 -2.69 -6.14 -19.59
CA VAL A 124 -2.71 -5.70 -18.20
C VAL A 124 -1.92 -6.67 -17.30
N LEU A 125 -2.11 -7.98 -17.49
CA LEU A 125 -1.42 -9.01 -16.72
C LEU A 125 0.10 -9.00 -16.96
N LYS A 126 0.53 -8.76 -18.19
CA LYS A 126 1.95 -8.61 -18.55
C LYS A 126 2.58 -7.42 -17.84
N ARG A 127 1.89 -6.28 -17.80
CA ARG A 127 2.37 -5.09 -17.08
C ARG A 127 2.60 -5.36 -15.60
N HIS A 128 1.83 -6.26 -15.00
CA HIS A 128 1.99 -6.66 -13.62
C HIS A 128 2.91 -7.87 -13.44
N GLY A 129 3.54 -8.37 -14.52
CA GLY A 129 4.45 -9.52 -14.47
C GLY A 129 3.76 -10.84 -14.16
N ARG A 130 2.47 -10.97 -14.48
CA ARG A 130 1.67 -12.19 -14.23
C ARG A 130 1.66 -13.17 -15.38
N LEU A 131 2.00 -12.72 -16.59
CA LEU A 131 2.13 -13.55 -17.78
C LEU A 131 3.53 -13.40 -18.36
N THR A 132 4.05 -14.50 -18.94
CA THR A 132 5.30 -14.46 -19.70
C THR A 132 5.04 -13.81 -21.06
N GLU A 133 5.98 -13.00 -21.51
CA GLU A 133 6.00 -12.49 -22.88
C GLU A 133 6.53 -13.58 -23.81
N GLU A 134 5.79 -13.86 -24.86
CA GLU A 134 6.21 -14.76 -25.92
C GLU A 134 6.06 -14.09 -27.28
#